data_70989898f8a86163f5ff9ff131d04420
#
_entry.id   70989898f8a86163f5ff9ff131d04420
#
_cell.length_a   1.000
_cell.length_b   1.000
_cell.length_c   1.000
_cell.angle_alpha   90.00
_cell.angle_beta   90.00
_cell.angle_gamma   90.00
#
_symmetry.space_group_name_H-M   'P 1'
#
loop_
_entity.id
_entity.type
_entity.pdbx_description
1 polymer ?
#
loop_
_entity_poly.entity_id
_entity_poly.type
_entity_poly.pdbx_seq_one_letter_code
_entity_poly.pdbx_strand_id
1 'polypeptide(L)'
;VNYRLAGPEDQRSIFESLCDFYNGYDPSIGVQVTLDSRSGGSAADEMFGITRQGNDLDPIRDEAVDILRMQYKRGNNGYVKTKYVTLTIEAENLPAARARFARIETDTLNRFKVMGAAAHVLDGKERLELLYNILHPEGGQFAFEWDWLPASGLSVKDFISPSSFHFGETRTFRIGRRYGAVSFLQILAPEMHDRILTDFMEADGNIMVTMHIRGINQNEAIKMVKRKITDLDAMKIQEQKRAVRSGYDMDILPSDLSTYGGAAKDLLTDLQSRNERMFNMTFLVLHTAETRQKLEIAVSQAASVAQTYNCLLTRLDFQQEDGLMSSLPLGLNRIKIERSLTTSALAVFVPFVTQ
;
A
#
# COMPACT_ATOMS: atom_id res chain seq x y z
N VAL A 1 15.96 -3.26 -7.39
CA VAL A 1 15.41 -2.99 -8.73
C VAL A 1 15.17 -1.51 -8.85
N ASN A 2 15.74 -0.88 -9.87
CA ASN A 2 15.52 0.54 -10.15
C ASN A 2 14.60 0.68 -11.38
N TYR A 3 13.30 0.49 -11.18
CA TYR A 3 12.31 0.55 -12.26
C TYR A 3 12.34 1.89 -13.00
N ARG A 4 12.49 3.00 -12.29
CA ARG A 4 12.42 4.35 -12.85
C ARG A 4 13.61 4.71 -13.77
N LEU A 5 14.79 4.16 -13.47
CA LEU A 5 16.02 4.39 -14.25
C LEU A 5 16.29 3.27 -15.27
N ALA A 6 15.45 2.23 -15.27
CA ALA A 6 15.57 1.11 -16.19
C ALA A 6 15.18 1.54 -17.64
N GLY A 7 15.79 0.91 -18.62
CA GLY A 7 15.39 1.07 -20.01
C GLY A 7 13.99 0.50 -20.28
N PRO A 8 13.35 0.87 -21.40
CA PRO A 8 11.98 0.44 -21.70
C PRO A 8 11.78 -1.10 -21.71
N GLU A 9 12.77 -1.85 -22.18
CA GLU A 9 12.73 -3.32 -22.18
C GLU A 9 12.82 -3.90 -20.77
N ASP A 10 13.69 -3.33 -19.93
CA ASP A 10 13.82 -3.75 -18.54
C ASP A 10 12.57 -3.38 -17.72
N GLN A 11 11.99 -2.20 -17.97
CA GLN A 11 10.71 -1.80 -17.34
C GLN A 11 9.60 -2.79 -17.69
N ARG A 12 9.52 -3.19 -18.95
CA ARG A 12 8.56 -4.19 -19.41
C ARG A 12 8.79 -5.54 -18.74
N SER A 13 10.03 -6.00 -18.66
CA SER A 13 10.39 -7.26 -17.98
C SER A 13 10.04 -7.23 -16.50
N ILE A 14 10.30 -6.12 -15.81
CA ILE A 14 9.93 -5.94 -14.40
C ILE A 14 8.41 -5.96 -14.24
N PHE A 15 7.68 -5.28 -15.13
CA PHE A 15 6.21 -5.26 -15.12
C PHE A 15 5.62 -6.66 -15.33
N GLU A 16 6.11 -7.41 -16.34
CA GLU A 16 5.68 -8.79 -16.59
C GLU A 16 5.97 -9.70 -15.38
N SER A 17 7.16 -9.56 -14.79
CA SER A 17 7.52 -10.29 -13.56
C SER A 17 6.62 -9.93 -12.36
N LEU A 18 6.15 -8.69 -12.27
CA LEU A 18 5.21 -8.26 -11.23
C LEU A 18 3.80 -8.81 -11.49
N CYS A 19 3.37 -8.91 -12.74
CA CYS A 19 2.14 -9.61 -13.12
C CYS A 19 2.21 -11.09 -12.69
N ASP A 20 3.32 -11.77 -12.98
CA ASP A 20 3.55 -13.16 -12.59
C ASP A 20 3.63 -13.32 -11.07
N PHE A 21 4.17 -12.33 -10.37
CA PHE A 21 4.19 -12.31 -8.91
C PHE A 21 2.78 -12.38 -8.34
N TYR A 22 1.87 -11.50 -8.76
CA TYR A 22 0.48 -11.51 -8.30
C TYR A 22 -0.28 -12.75 -8.77
N ASN A 23 -0.12 -13.16 -10.02
CA ASN A 23 -0.75 -14.36 -10.56
C ASN A 23 -0.29 -15.65 -9.89
N GLY A 24 0.83 -15.62 -9.20
CA GLY A 24 1.37 -16.76 -8.49
C GLY A 24 0.64 -17.14 -7.21
N TYR A 25 -0.22 -16.27 -6.70
CA TYR A 25 -0.99 -16.54 -5.49
C TYR A 25 -2.41 -16.96 -5.82
N ASP A 26 -2.85 -18.03 -5.18
CA ASP A 26 -4.25 -18.45 -5.27
C ASP A 26 -5.16 -17.55 -4.41
N PRO A 27 -6.49 -17.51 -4.67
CA PRO A 27 -7.42 -16.64 -3.95
C PRO A 27 -7.48 -16.83 -2.44
N SER A 28 -6.96 -17.95 -1.91
CA SER A 28 -6.89 -18.20 -0.46
C SER A 28 -5.72 -17.49 0.22
N ILE A 29 -4.80 -16.92 -0.57
CA ILE A 29 -3.65 -16.17 -0.07
C ILE A 29 -3.96 -14.69 -0.17
N GLY A 30 -3.98 -14.01 0.97
CA GLY A 30 -4.03 -12.55 1.02
C GLY A 30 -2.62 -11.98 0.88
N VAL A 31 -2.47 -10.95 0.05
CA VAL A 31 -1.21 -10.22 -0.14
C VAL A 31 -1.42 -8.78 0.33
N GLN A 32 -0.61 -8.33 1.27
CA GLN A 32 -0.57 -6.94 1.68
C GLN A 32 0.79 -6.37 1.29
N VAL A 33 0.79 -5.31 0.50
CA VAL A 33 1.99 -4.53 0.16
C VAL A 33 1.94 -3.23 0.94
N THR A 34 2.97 -2.97 1.73
CA THR A 34 3.08 -1.75 2.55
C THR A 34 4.35 -1.01 2.17
N LEU A 35 4.21 0.26 1.81
CA LEU A 35 5.31 1.20 1.60
C LEU A 35 5.26 2.22 2.73
N ASP A 36 6.35 2.36 3.44
CA ASP A 36 6.45 3.24 4.61
C ASP A 36 7.57 4.25 4.38
N SER A 37 7.24 5.53 4.50
CA SER A 37 8.18 6.66 4.40
C SER A 37 8.12 7.47 5.69
N ARG A 38 9.21 7.46 6.44
CA ARG A 38 9.31 8.14 7.73
C ARG A 38 10.52 9.02 7.80
N SER A 39 10.39 10.10 8.56
CA SER A 39 11.52 10.95 8.90
C SER A 39 12.60 10.14 9.61
N GLY A 40 13.78 10.08 9.02
CA GLY A 40 14.96 9.35 9.51
C GLY A 40 15.71 10.06 10.64
N GLY A 41 15.02 10.77 11.53
CA GLY A 41 15.64 11.62 12.55
C GLY A 41 16.71 10.92 13.41
N SER A 42 16.49 9.67 13.81
CA SER A 42 17.48 8.90 14.59
C SER A 42 18.64 8.37 13.73
N ALA A 43 18.36 7.94 12.50
CA ALA A 43 19.40 7.47 11.57
C ALA A 43 20.37 8.61 11.18
N ALA A 44 19.87 9.84 11.03
CA ALA A 44 20.71 11.00 10.79
C ALA A 44 21.62 11.32 12.02
N ASP A 45 21.10 11.13 13.23
CA ASP A 45 21.87 11.35 14.46
C ASP A 45 22.99 10.30 14.63
N GLU A 46 22.75 9.06 14.25
CA GLU A 46 23.78 8.01 14.23
C GLU A 46 24.79 8.21 13.10
N MET A 47 24.33 8.64 11.92
CA MET A 47 25.17 8.80 10.72
C MET A 47 26.08 10.02 10.80
N PHE A 48 25.60 11.13 11.38
CA PHE A 48 26.33 12.40 11.44
C PHE A 48 26.82 12.74 12.84
N GLY A 49 26.62 11.89 13.83
CA GLY A 49 27.09 12.09 15.20
C GLY A 49 28.61 12.10 15.29
N ILE A 50 29.24 13.27 15.35
CA ILE A 50 30.66 13.40 15.62
C ILE A 50 30.86 13.39 17.13
N THR A 51 31.63 12.43 17.65
CA THR A 51 31.93 12.34 19.09
C THR A 51 32.68 13.56 19.56
N ARG A 52 32.18 14.25 20.59
CA ARG A 52 32.89 15.35 21.25
C ARG A 52 34.21 14.87 21.87
N GLN A 53 35.28 15.60 21.66
CA GLN A 53 36.63 15.25 22.12
C GLN A 53 37.05 16.02 23.38
N GLY A 54 36.20 16.92 23.90
CA GLY A 54 36.48 17.73 25.07
C GLY A 54 37.50 18.86 24.81
N ASN A 55 37.59 19.36 23.58
CA ASN A 55 38.50 20.42 23.19
C ASN A 55 37.77 21.64 22.61
N ASP A 56 38.50 22.74 22.38
CA ASP A 56 37.98 24.03 21.89
C ASP A 56 37.33 23.93 20.49
N LEU A 57 37.47 22.79 19.79
CA LEU A 57 36.86 22.54 18.48
C LEU A 57 35.48 21.88 18.56
N ASP A 58 35.01 21.52 19.75
CA ASP A 58 33.67 20.88 19.91
C ASP A 58 32.52 21.77 19.44
N PRO A 59 32.53 23.11 19.66
CA PRO A 59 31.48 23.97 19.09
C PRO A 59 31.44 23.97 17.56
N ILE A 60 32.61 23.89 16.93
CA ILE A 60 32.71 23.83 15.45
C ILE A 60 32.20 22.46 14.93
N ARG A 61 32.48 21.38 15.67
CA ARG A 61 31.94 20.05 15.33
C ARG A 61 30.41 20.01 15.45
N ASP A 62 29.88 20.60 16.51
CA ASP A 62 28.44 20.70 16.71
C ASP A 62 27.76 21.49 15.57
N GLU A 63 28.36 22.64 15.19
CA GLU A 63 27.85 23.45 14.07
C GLU A 63 27.93 22.69 12.73
N ALA A 64 29.05 21.97 12.48
CA ALA A 64 29.20 21.14 11.30
C ALA A 64 28.14 20.01 11.24
N VAL A 65 27.88 19.36 12.38
CA VAL A 65 26.81 18.34 12.51
C VAL A 65 25.43 18.95 12.23
N ASP A 66 25.16 20.13 12.77
CA ASP A 66 23.87 20.82 12.57
C ASP A 66 23.68 21.25 11.09
N ILE A 67 24.74 21.69 10.42
CA ILE A 67 24.72 22.01 8.99
C ILE A 67 24.44 20.73 8.18
N LEU A 68 25.11 19.62 8.47
CA LEU A 68 24.89 18.33 7.80
C LEU A 68 23.47 17.83 8.03
N ARG A 69 22.95 17.94 9.26
CA ARG A 69 21.55 17.61 9.58
C ARG A 69 20.55 18.48 8.82
N MET A 70 20.82 19.80 8.72
CA MET A 70 19.97 20.70 7.94
C MET A 70 20.01 20.37 6.45
N GLN A 71 21.17 20.05 5.90
CA GLN A 71 21.30 19.66 4.50
C GLN A 71 20.63 18.30 4.22
N TYR A 72 20.78 17.34 5.12
CA TYR A 72 20.10 16.03 5.03
C TYR A 72 18.58 16.16 5.10
N LYS A 73 18.06 17.10 5.90
CA LYS A 73 16.63 17.40 6.00
C LYS A 73 16.10 18.23 4.81
N ARG A 74 16.98 18.85 4.02
CA ARG A 74 16.59 19.56 2.80
C ARG A 74 16.41 18.57 1.65
N GLY A 75 15.20 18.40 1.21
CA GLY A 75 14.81 17.44 0.18
C GLY A 75 14.37 16.09 0.74
N ASN A 76 14.03 15.16 -0.14
CA ASN A 76 13.52 13.82 0.20
C ASN A 76 14.56 12.89 0.89
N ASN A 77 15.80 13.33 1.04
CA ASN A 77 16.88 12.56 1.66
C ASN A 77 16.72 12.36 3.18
N GLY A 78 15.81 13.11 3.82
CA GLY A 78 15.49 12.98 5.25
C GLY A 78 14.50 11.88 5.60
N TYR A 79 13.99 11.13 4.60
CA TYR A 79 13.00 10.08 4.81
C TYR A 79 13.57 8.70 4.47
N VAL A 80 13.41 7.78 5.40
CA VAL A 80 13.73 6.36 5.18
C VAL A 80 12.50 5.69 4.58
N LYS A 81 12.67 5.09 3.39
CA LYS A 81 11.61 4.40 2.67
C LYS A 81 11.81 2.90 2.77
N THR A 82 10.88 2.21 3.38
CA THR A 82 10.87 0.76 3.52
C THR A 82 9.66 0.14 2.86
N LYS A 83 9.78 -1.13 2.47
CA LYS A 83 8.73 -1.85 1.74
C LYS A 83 8.57 -3.22 2.37
N TYR A 84 7.32 -3.59 2.61
CA TYR A 84 6.98 -4.86 3.21
C TYR A 84 5.94 -5.58 2.38
N VAL A 85 6.07 -6.89 2.27
CA VAL A 85 5.03 -7.77 1.75
C VAL A 85 4.62 -8.72 2.86
N THR A 86 3.35 -8.67 3.23
CA THR A 86 2.77 -9.56 4.23
C THR A 86 1.82 -10.53 3.54
N LEU A 87 2.05 -11.81 3.74
CA LEU A 87 1.21 -12.87 3.19
C LEU A 87 0.36 -13.47 4.29
N THR A 88 -0.90 -13.72 4.00
CA THR A 88 -1.86 -14.32 4.94
C THR A 88 -2.53 -15.53 4.32
N ILE A 89 -2.74 -16.56 5.13
CA ILE A 89 -3.48 -17.77 4.76
C ILE A 89 -4.44 -18.15 5.88
N GLU A 90 -5.48 -18.87 5.50
CA GLU A 90 -6.31 -19.61 6.43
C GLU A 90 -5.81 -21.05 6.50
N ALA A 91 -5.70 -21.61 7.70
CA ALA A 91 -5.29 -22.99 7.92
C ALA A 91 -6.01 -23.58 9.12
N GLU A 92 -6.27 -24.89 9.10
CA GLU A 92 -6.97 -25.61 10.15
C GLU A 92 -6.19 -25.64 11.48
N ASN A 93 -4.86 -25.68 11.39
CA ASN A 93 -3.98 -25.76 12.54
C ASN A 93 -2.60 -25.16 12.24
N LEU A 94 -1.81 -24.94 13.29
CA LEU A 94 -0.47 -24.36 13.18
C LEU A 94 0.53 -25.21 12.39
N PRO A 95 0.61 -26.55 12.52
CA PRO A 95 1.49 -27.37 11.68
C PRO A 95 1.17 -27.26 10.19
N ALA A 96 -0.12 -27.29 9.80
CA ALA A 96 -0.56 -27.10 8.42
C ALA A 96 -0.21 -25.69 7.89
N ALA A 97 -0.39 -24.66 8.72
CA ALA A 97 0.02 -23.31 8.40
C ALA A 97 1.52 -23.22 8.14
N ARG A 98 2.36 -23.80 9.01
CA ARG A 98 3.82 -23.78 8.87
C ARG A 98 4.28 -24.44 7.58
N ALA A 99 3.75 -25.63 7.26
CA ALA A 99 4.11 -26.34 6.03
C ALA A 99 3.73 -25.53 4.77
N ARG A 100 2.55 -24.89 4.79
CA ARG A 100 2.09 -24.07 3.68
C ARG A 100 2.92 -22.78 3.56
N PHE A 101 3.25 -22.11 4.67
CA PHE A 101 4.09 -20.92 4.66
C PHE A 101 5.49 -21.18 4.18
N ALA A 102 6.13 -22.31 4.57
CA ALA A 102 7.47 -22.65 4.10
C ALA A 102 7.55 -22.75 2.56
N ARG A 103 6.49 -23.29 1.92
CA ARG A 103 6.39 -23.33 0.47
C ARG A 103 6.18 -21.92 -0.12
N ILE A 104 5.21 -21.16 0.42
CA ILE A 104 4.90 -19.79 -0.04
C ILE A 104 6.14 -18.90 0.08
N GLU A 105 6.88 -19.00 1.18
CA GLU A 105 8.12 -18.25 1.42
C GLU A 105 9.15 -18.55 0.32
N THR A 106 9.43 -19.83 0.07
CA THR A 106 10.38 -20.25 -0.97
C THR A 106 9.97 -19.70 -2.35
N ASP A 107 8.70 -19.87 -2.71
CA ASP A 107 8.17 -19.40 -4.00
C ASP A 107 8.25 -17.88 -4.10
N THR A 108 7.93 -17.16 -3.03
CA THR A 108 7.97 -15.68 -2.97
C THR A 108 9.39 -15.16 -3.11
N LEU A 109 10.35 -15.72 -2.37
CA LEU A 109 11.76 -15.32 -2.45
C LEU A 109 12.34 -15.57 -3.85
N ASN A 110 11.98 -16.72 -4.48
CA ASN A 110 12.38 -16.99 -5.85
C ASN A 110 11.82 -15.98 -6.85
N ARG A 111 10.55 -15.55 -6.69
CA ARG A 111 9.95 -14.51 -7.53
C ARG A 111 10.66 -13.18 -7.39
N PHE A 112 10.98 -12.75 -6.16
CA PHE A 112 11.76 -11.53 -5.93
C PHE A 112 13.14 -11.63 -6.58
N LYS A 113 13.81 -12.79 -6.48
CA LYS A 113 15.10 -13.03 -7.13
C LYS A 113 15.02 -12.92 -8.65
N VAL A 114 13.97 -13.46 -9.27
CA VAL A 114 13.72 -13.32 -10.73
C VAL A 114 13.51 -11.87 -11.12
N MET A 115 12.78 -11.08 -10.30
CA MET A 115 12.63 -9.64 -10.51
C MET A 115 13.91 -8.83 -10.27
N GLY A 116 15.01 -9.46 -9.83
CA GLY A 116 16.24 -8.76 -9.45
C GLY A 116 16.14 -8.00 -8.11
N ALA A 117 15.14 -8.31 -7.28
CA ALA A 117 14.93 -7.70 -5.98
C ALA A 117 15.43 -8.63 -4.86
N ALA A 118 16.11 -8.06 -3.86
CA ALA A 118 16.42 -8.76 -2.63
C ALA A 118 15.23 -8.66 -1.65
N ALA A 119 14.91 -9.77 -1.00
CA ALA A 119 13.89 -9.81 0.05
C ALA A 119 14.46 -10.55 1.27
N HIS A 120 14.14 -10.05 2.45
CA HIS A 120 14.48 -10.63 3.74
C HIS A 120 13.18 -11.00 4.47
N VAL A 121 13.14 -12.21 5.03
CA VAL A 121 12.00 -12.68 5.82
C VAL A 121 12.21 -12.21 7.25
N LEU A 122 11.31 -11.37 7.75
CA LEU A 122 11.38 -10.88 9.11
C LEU A 122 11.12 -12.00 10.12
N ASP A 123 11.99 -12.12 11.10
CA ASP A 123 11.74 -12.96 12.26
C ASP A 123 10.72 -12.33 13.23
N GLY A 124 10.43 -13.03 14.32
CA GLY A 124 9.44 -12.55 15.30
C GLY A 124 9.85 -11.23 16.00
N LYS A 125 11.14 -11.07 16.30
CA LYS A 125 11.66 -9.85 16.97
C LYS A 125 11.69 -8.68 16.01
N GLU A 126 12.18 -8.86 14.80
CA GLU A 126 12.18 -7.86 13.73
C GLU A 126 10.75 -7.39 13.41
N ARG A 127 9.78 -8.32 13.41
CA ARG A 127 8.38 -7.97 13.19
C ARG A 127 7.78 -7.16 14.35
N LEU A 128 8.13 -7.46 15.60
CA LEU A 128 7.73 -6.67 16.75
C LEU A 128 8.36 -5.28 16.71
N GLU A 129 9.63 -5.18 16.35
CA GLU A 129 10.34 -3.91 16.17
C GLU A 129 9.68 -3.05 15.07
N LEU A 130 9.33 -3.66 13.94
CA LEU A 130 8.59 -2.97 12.89
C LEU A 130 7.27 -2.39 13.41
N LEU A 131 6.48 -3.19 14.13
CA LEU A 131 5.21 -2.73 14.70
C LEU A 131 5.41 -1.65 15.77
N TYR A 132 6.44 -1.80 16.61
CA TYR A 132 6.83 -0.78 17.58
C TYR A 132 7.11 0.55 16.88
N ASN A 133 7.95 0.54 15.85
CA ASN A 133 8.32 1.73 15.10
C ASN A 133 7.12 2.40 14.41
N ILE A 134 6.11 1.62 13.98
CA ILE A 134 4.85 2.17 13.43
C ILE A 134 4.02 2.83 14.53
N LEU A 135 3.90 2.19 15.68
CA LEU A 135 3.05 2.62 16.77
C LEU A 135 3.70 3.69 17.66
N HIS A 136 5.02 3.92 17.51
CA HIS A 136 5.76 4.97 18.19
C HIS A 136 6.33 6.01 17.20
N PRO A 137 5.45 6.75 16.49
CA PRO A 137 5.90 7.72 15.48
C PRO A 137 6.68 8.90 16.08
N GLU A 138 6.75 9.00 17.39
CA GLU A 138 7.59 9.97 18.12
C GLU A 138 9.05 9.52 18.18
N GLY A 139 9.34 8.28 17.82
CA GLY A 139 10.61 7.61 18.01
C GLY A 139 10.68 6.90 19.37
N GLY A 140 11.74 6.15 19.57
CA GLY A 140 12.00 5.37 20.78
C GLY A 140 12.90 4.20 20.48
N GLN A 141 13.51 3.65 21.50
CA GLN A 141 14.31 2.43 21.38
C GLN A 141 13.43 1.22 21.67
N PHE A 142 13.32 0.29 20.71
CA PHE A 142 12.67 -0.99 20.93
C PHE A 142 13.60 -1.89 21.77
N ALA A 143 13.16 -2.25 22.95
CA ALA A 143 13.86 -3.17 23.83
C ALA A 143 12.96 -4.39 24.08
N PHE A 144 13.36 -5.54 23.59
CA PHE A 144 12.63 -6.79 23.74
C PHE A 144 13.54 -8.00 23.61
N GLU A 145 13.39 -8.94 24.57
CA GLU A 145 13.98 -10.28 24.50
C GLU A 145 12.92 -11.32 24.85
N TRP A 146 12.96 -12.47 24.17
CA TRP A 146 11.98 -13.53 24.36
C TRP A 146 11.93 -14.07 25.80
N ASP A 147 13.08 -14.10 26.46
CA ASP A 147 13.21 -14.58 27.83
C ASP A 147 12.54 -13.67 28.87
N TRP A 148 12.20 -12.45 28.48
CA TRP A 148 11.48 -11.53 29.37
C TRP A 148 10.01 -11.89 29.54
N LEU A 149 9.37 -12.53 28.57
CA LEU A 149 7.94 -12.86 28.62
C LEU A 149 7.58 -13.77 29.78
N PRO A 150 8.24 -14.93 29.99
CA PRO A 150 7.94 -15.78 31.12
C PRO A 150 8.22 -15.13 32.49
N ALA A 151 9.28 -14.29 32.55
CA ALA A 151 9.72 -13.66 33.79
C ALA A 151 8.85 -12.46 34.20
N SER A 152 8.34 -11.70 33.24
CA SER A 152 7.56 -10.48 33.50
C SER A 152 6.06 -10.70 33.62
N GLY A 153 5.52 -11.80 33.06
CA GLY A 153 4.08 -12.02 32.91
C GLY A 153 3.42 -11.11 31.89
N LEU A 154 4.21 -10.33 31.12
CA LEU A 154 3.76 -9.45 30.06
C LEU A 154 3.52 -10.24 28.77
N SER A 155 2.73 -9.68 27.86
CA SER A 155 2.54 -10.19 26.51
C SER A 155 3.39 -9.38 25.52
N VAL A 156 3.60 -9.90 24.31
CA VAL A 156 4.29 -9.16 23.25
C VAL A 156 3.63 -7.81 22.92
N LYS A 157 2.32 -7.69 23.18
CA LYS A 157 1.58 -6.44 22.96
C LYS A 157 2.02 -5.32 23.88
N ASP A 158 2.41 -5.66 25.11
CA ASP A 158 2.82 -4.67 26.10
C ASP A 158 4.13 -3.99 25.72
N PHE A 159 4.98 -4.69 24.93
CA PHE A 159 6.25 -4.13 24.43
C PHE A 159 6.09 -3.25 23.17
N ILE A 160 5.01 -3.41 22.43
CA ILE A 160 4.78 -2.63 21.19
C ILE A 160 3.67 -1.59 21.32
N SER A 161 2.90 -1.61 22.43
CA SER A 161 1.79 -0.68 22.62
C SER A 161 2.29 0.74 22.88
N PRO A 162 1.74 1.75 22.22
CA PRO A 162 2.05 3.14 22.53
C PRO A 162 1.40 3.55 23.85
N SER A 163 1.82 4.68 24.39
CA SER A 163 1.33 5.21 25.67
C SER A 163 -0.20 5.45 25.70
N SER A 164 -0.79 5.75 24.56
CA SER A 164 -2.23 5.94 24.42
C SER A 164 -2.71 5.89 22.98
N PHE A 165 -3.98 5.47 22.81
CA PHE A 165 -4.76 5.63 21.60
C PHE A 165 -5.98 6.51 21.87
N HIS A 166 -6.34 7.35 20.92
CA HIS A 166 -7.56 8.15 20.99
C HIS A 166 -8.26 8.19 19.64
N PHE A 167 -9.46 7.58 19.56
CA PHE A 167 -10.30 7.49 18.35
C PHE A 167 -11.63 8.24 18.51
N GLY A 168 -11.66 9.28 19.33
CA GLY A 168 -12.88 10.05 19.62
C GLY A 168 -13.30 11.02 18.50
N GLU A 169 -12.46 11.25 17.52
CA GLU A 169 -12.75 12.13 16.37
C GLU A 169 -13.20 11.35 15.14
N THR A 170 -14.09 11.93 14.34
CA THR A 170 -14.66 11.28 13.14
C THR A 170 -13.61 10.91 12.10
N ARG A 171 -12.64 11.79 11.86
CA ARG A 171 -11.72 11.75 10.71
C ARG A 171 -10.25 11.69 11.06
N THR A 172 -9.94 11.70 12.36
CA THR A 172 -8.57 11.68 12.87
C THR A 172 -8.49 10.83 14.13
N PHE A 173 -7.29 10.43 14.47
CA PHE A 173 -6.97 9.75 15.71
C PHE A 173 -5.66 10.28 16.30
N ARG A 174 -5.32 9.86 17.49
CA ARG A 174 -4.01 10.11 18.09
C ARG A 174 -3.36 8.82 18.58
N ILE A 175 -2.05 8.74 18.37
CA ILE A 175 -1.17 7.73 18.97
C ILE A 175 -0.15 8.49 19.79
N GLY A 176 -0.16 8.33 21.12
CA GLY A 176 0.63 9.15 22.00
C GLY A 176 0.30 10.63 21.79
N ARG A 177 1.32 11.41 21.42
CA ARG A 177 1.19 12.84 21.11
C ARG A 177 0.96 13.15 19.64
N ARG A 178 1.07 12.16 18.76
CA ARG A 178 0.96 12.35 17.31
C ARG A 178 -0.50 12.25 16.84
N TYR A 179 -0.84 13.10 15.89
CA TYR A 179 -2.10 13.03 15.16
C TYR A 179 -1.95 12.11 13.98
N GLY A 180 -3.00 11.33 13.67
CA GLY A 180 -3.04 10.43 12.52
C GLY A 180 -4.36 10.51 11.78
N ALA A 181 -4.33 10.17 10.50
CA ALA A 181 -5.51 10.00 9.67
C ALA A 181 -5.27 8.92 8.62
N VAL A 182 -6.27 8.08 8.42
CA VAL A 182 -6.29 7.11 7.33
C VAL A 182 -7.28 7.54 6.28
N SER A 183 -6.84 7.50 5.04
CA SER A 183 -7.64 7.75 3.84
C SER A 183 -7.63 6.53 2.94
N PHE A 184 -8.66 6.38 2.11
CA PHE A 184 -8.70 5.36 1.05
C PHE A 184 -8.64 6.03 -0.32
N LEU A 185 -8.03 5.33 -1.28
CA LEU A 185 -7.94 5.77 -2.67
C LEU A 185 -9.11 5.21 -3.47
N GLN A 186 -9.90 6.10 -4.05
CA GLN A 186 -10.93 5.76 -5.03
C GLN A 186 -10.37 6.03 -6.43
N ILE A 187 -10.24 4.97 -7.23
CA ILE A 187 -9.75 5.04 -8.59
C ILE A 187 -10.93 5.37 -9.50
N LEU A 188 -10.92 6.52 -10.15
CA LEU A 188 -11.92 6.97 -11.10
C LEU A 188 -11.43 6.81 -12.54
N ALA A 189 -10.11 6.81 -12.74
CA ALA A 189 -9.49 6.67 -14.04
C ALA A 189 -9.73 5.29 -14.65
N PRO A 190 -9.94 5.20 -15.98
CA PRO A 190 -9.97 3.92 -16.68
C PRO A 190 -8.57 3.29 -16.78
N GLU A 191 -7.53 4.11 -16.84
CA GLU A 191 -6.13 3.72 -16.90
C GLU A 191 -5.34 4.38 -15.78
N MET A 192 -4.36 3.67 -15.25
CA MET A 192 -3.51 4.13 -14.16
C MET A 192 -2.07 4.36 -14.65
N HIS A 193 -1.38 5.29 -14.01
CA HIS A 193 0.02 5.55 -14.25
C HIS A 193 0.90 4.89 -13.18
N ASP A 194 2.02 4.32 -13.60
CA ASP A 194 3.00 3.61 -12.75
C ASP A 194 3.75 4.52 -11.75
N ARG A 195 3.60 5.84 -11.88
CA ARG A 195 4.24 6.83 -11.01
C ARG A 195 3.46 7.15 -9.73
N ILE A 196 2.20 6.72 -9.62
CA ILE A 196 1.34 7.10 -8.50
C ILE A 196 1.93 6.75 -7.12
N LEU A 197 2.50 5.54 -6.97
CA LEU A 197 3.14 5.14 -5.72
C LEU A 197 4.41 5.96 -5.44
N THR A 198 5.18 6.25 -6.48
CA THR A 198 6.37 7.10 -6.36
C THR A 198 6.01 8.48 -5.84
N ASP A 199 5.03 9.11 -6.45
CA ASP A 199 4.63 10.47 -6.10
C ASP A 199 4.01 10.56 -4.70
N PHE A 200 3.28 9.52 -4.25
CA PHE A 200 2.86 9.41 -2.84
C PHE A 200 4.06 9.31 -1.90
N MET A 201 5.07 8.50 -2.25
CA MET A 201 6.24 8.29 -1.40
C MET A 201 7.26 9.44 -1.47
N GLU A 202 7.13 10.35 -2.43
CA GLU A 202 7.91 11.58 -2.55
C GLU A 202 7.24 12.77 -1.83
N ALA A 203 6.00 12.62 -1.36
CA ALA A 203 5.32 13.66 -0.59
C ALA A 203 6.01 13.88 0.77
N ASP A 204 6.06 15.16 1.20
CA ASP A 204 6.62 15.53 2.50
C ASP A 204 5.78 14.98 3.65
N GLY A 205 6.43 14.47 4.67
CA GLY A 205 5.80 13.97 5.89
C GLY A 205 5.85 12.46 6.04
N ASN A 206 5.40 11.98 7.20
CA ASN A 206 5.30 10.55 7.44
C ASN A 206 4.06 10.00 6.73
N ILE A 207 4.29 9.13 5.77
CA ILE A 207 3.24 8.50 4.97
C ILE A 207 3.45 6.99 4.90
N MET A 208 2.39 6.23 5.06
CA MET A 208 2.39 4.79 4.83
C MET A 208 1.25 4.44 3.86
N VAL A 209 1.61 3.85 2.73
CA VAL A 209 0.68 3.34 1.74
C VAL A 209 0.54 1.85 1.93
N THR A 210 -0.70 1.37 2.03
CA THR A 210 -1.00 -0.05 2.20
C THR A 210 -2.01 -0.52 1.17
N MET A 211 -1.66 -1.57 0.45
CA MET A 211 -2.53 -2.23 -0.52
C MET A 211 -2.85 -3.64 -0.02
N HIS A 212 -4.11 -3.92 0.26
CA HIS A 212 -4.60 -5.27 0.47
C HIS A 212 -5.11 -5.84 -0.83
N ILE A 213 -4.59 -6.97 -1.23
CA ILE A 213 -4.82 -7.60 -2.54
C ILE A 213 -5.29 -9.04 -2.30
N ARG A 214 -6.41 -9.40 -2.90
CA ARG A 214 -6.92 -10.77 -2.85
C ARG A 214 -7.40 -11.19 -4.24
N GLY A 215 -6.91 -12.32 -4.71
CA GLY A 215 -7.35 -12.90 -5.99
C GLY A 215 -8.82 -13.29 -5.97
N ILE A 216 -9.50 -13.13 -7.09
CA ILE A 216 -10.85 -13.66 -7.33
C ILE A 216 -10.70 -14.99 -8.09
N ASN A 217 -11.49 -15.98 -7.72
CA ASN A 217 -11.49 -17.25 -8.44
C ASN A 217 -11.80 -17.01 -9.93
N GLN A 218 -11.04 -17.63 -10.83
CA GLN A 218 -11.15 -17.37 -12.28
C GLN A 218 -12.57 -17.64 -12.82
N ASN A 219 -13.22 -18.71 -12.35
CA ASN A 219 -14.59 -19.02 -12.76
C ASN A 219 -15.59 -17.98 -12.26
N GLU A 220 -15.36 -17.43 -11.06
CA GLU A 220 -16.20 -16.37 -10.49
C GLU A 220 -16.00 -15.06 -11.24
N ALA A 221 -14.74 -14.71 -11.53
CA ALA A 221 -14.39 -13.53 -12.32
C ALA A 221 -15.07 -13.56 -13.69
N ILE A 222 -14.98 -14.68 -14.42
CA ILE A 222 -15.63 -14.86 -15.71
C ILE A 222 -17.16 -14.75 -15.58
N LYS A 223 -17.77 -15.34 -14.53
CA LYS A 223 -19.21 -15.20 -14.28
C LYS A 223 -19.62 -13.76 -13.99
N MET A 224 -18.83 -13.03 -13.22
CA MET A 224 -19.09 -11.60 -12.92
C MET A 224 -19.08 -10.77 -14.20
N VAL A 225 -18.07 -10.93 -15.05
CA VAL A 225 -17.96 -10.19 -16.31
C VAL A 225 -19.08 -10.56 -17.27
N LYS A 226 -19.44 -11.85 -17.41
CA LYS A 226 -20.57 -12.28 -18.23
C LYS A 226 -21.90 -11.68 -17.77
N ARG A 227 -22.16 -11.63 -16.46
CA ARG A 227 -23.35 -10.95 -15.91
C ARG A 227 -23.35 -9.47 -16.29
N LYS A 228 -22.21 -8.78 -16.11
CA LYS A 228 -22.10 -7.37 -16.48
C LYS A 228 -22.35 -7.12 -17.95
N ILE A 229 -21.85 -7.98 -18.85
CA ILE A 229 -22.15 -7.91 -20.29
C ILE A 229 -23.65 -8.07 -20.54
N THR A 230 -24.30 -9.04 -19.90
CA THR A 230 -25.75 -9.25 -20.02
C THR A 230 -26.54 -8.03 -19.56
N ASP A 231 -26.14 -7.42 -18.44
CA ASP A 231 -26.78 -6.21 -17.92
C ASP A 231 -26.63 -5.02 -18.88
N LEU A 232 -25.42 -4.84 -19.45
CA LEU A 232 -25.14 -3.79 -20.43
C LEU A 232 -25.94 -4.01 -21.74
N ASP A 233 -26.01 -5.24 -22.22
CA ASP A 233 -26.82 -5.58 -23.40
C ASP A 233 -28.33 -5.36 -23.14
N ALA A 234 -28.84 -5.66 -21.95
CA ALA A 234 -30.21 -5.36 -21.54
C ALA A 234 -30.49 -3.85 -21.50
N MET A 235 -29.55 -3.05 -20.94
CA MET A 235 -29.64 -1.59 -20.94
C MET A 235 -29.64 -1.03 -22.39
N LYS A 236 -28.77 -1.58 -23.26
CA LYS A 236 -28.72 -1.20 -24.66
C LYS A 236 -30.08 -1.42 -25.35
N ILE A 237 -30.70 -2.59 -25.14
CA ILE A 237 -32.03 -2.92 -25.70
C ILE A 237 -33.10 -1.96 -25.14
N GLN A 238 -33.03 -1.60 -23.85
CA GLN A 238 -33.97 -0.64 -23.26
C GLN A 238 -33.86 0.75 -23.89
N GLU A 239 -32.63 1.25 -24.05
CA GLU A 239 -32.40 2.57 -24.68
C GLU A 239 -32.81 2.58 -26.16
N GLN A 240 -32.57 1.49 -26.90
CA GLN A 240 -33.07 1.33 -28.28
C GLN A 240 -34.59 1.37 -28.35
N LYS A 241 -35.30 0.64 -27.46
CA LYS A 241 -36.77 0.70 -27.37
C LYS A 241 -37.27 2.11 -27.03
N ARG A 242 -36.55 2.84 -26.17
CA ARG A 242 -36.90 4.20 -25.79
C ARG A 242 -36.70 5.17 -26.96
N ALA A 243 -35.60 5.05 -27.69
CA ALA A 243 -35.32 5.86 -28.89
C ALA A 243 -36.43 5.68 -29.94
N VAL A 244 -36.79 4.42 -30.25
CA VAL A 244 -37.90 4.11 -31.21
C VAL A 244 -39.23 4.73 -30.77
N ARG A 245 -39.57 4.66 -29.49
CA ARG A 245 -40.80 5.26 -28.95
C ARG A 245 -40.81 6.80 -29.02
N SER A 246 -39.61 7.40 -28.98
CA SER A 246 -39.45 8.84 -29.05
C SER A 246 -39.19 9.37 -30.47
N GLY A 247 -39.24 8.49 -31.49
CA GLY A 247 -39.05 8.86 -32.89
C GLY A 247 -37.60 9.15 -33.29
N TYR A 248 -36.63 8.75 -32.49
CA TYR A 248 -35.20 8.84 -32.80
C TYR A 248 -34.68 7.58 -33.50
N ASP A 249 -33.57 7.72 -34.19
CA ASP A 249 -32.89 6.62 -34.85
C ASP A 249 -32.36 5.59 -33.83
N MET A 250 -32.52 4.30 -34.13
CA MET A 250 -32.07 3.19 -33.27
C MET A 250 -30.56 3.14 -33.06
N ASP A 251 -29.80 3.78 -33.95
CA ASP A 251 -28.33 3.82 -33.88
C ASP A 251 -27.78 4.91 -32.95
N ILE A 252 -28.64 5.81 -32.43
CA ILE A 252 -28.27 6.83 -31.45
C ILE A 252 -28.29 6.19 -30.05
N LEU A 253 -27.27 5.41 -29.76
CA LEU A 253 -27.02 4.89 -28.41
C LEU A 253 -26.13 5.88 -27.63
N PRO A 254 -26.32 6.00 -26.30
CA PRO A 254 -25.33 6.65 -25.46
C PRO A 254 -23.95 6.03 -25.71
N SER A 255 -22.97 6.85 -26.08
CA SER A 255 -21.60 6.42 -26.38
C SER A 255 -21.00 5.56 -25.28
N ASP A 256 -21.36 5.84 -24.04
CA ASP A 256 -20.90 5.13 -22.84
C ASP A 256 -21.30 3.64 -22.85
N LEU A 257 -22.55 3.32 -23.21
CA LEU A 257 -23.02 1.93 -23.25
C LEU A 257 -22.30 1.09 -24.33
N SER A 258 -21.98 1.71 -25.46
CA SER A 258 -21.22 1.06 -26.53
C SER A 258 -19.78 0.80 -26.10
N THR A 259 -19.13 1.79 -25.49
CA THR A 259 -17.75 1.71 -25.02
C THR A 259 -17.59 0.69 -23.88
N TYR A 260 -18.46 0.75 -22.86
CA TYR A 260 -18.43 -0.20 -21.76
C TYR A 260 -18.76 -1.64 -22.17
N GLY A 261 -19.67 -1.79 -23.14
CA GLY A 261 -19.99 -3.11 -23.70
C GLY A 261 -18.81 -3.74 -24.44
N GLY A 262 -18.05 -2.94 -25.21
CA GLY A 262 -16.81 -3.36 -25.86
C GLY A 262 -15.75 -3.74 -24.82
N ALA A 263 -15.42 -2.84 -23.91
CA ALA A 263 -14.42 -3.07 -22.86
C ALA A 263 -14.74 -4.31 -22.00
N ALA A 264 -16.01 -4.58 -21.69
CA ALA A 264 -16.38 -5.78 -20.94
C ALA A 264 -16.18 -7.09 -21.75
N LYS A 265 -16.38 -7.07 -23.06
CA LYS A 265 -16.11 -8.21 -23.95
C LYS A 265 -14.60 -8.45 -24.12
N ASP A 266 -13.82 -7.38 -24.26
CA ASP A 266 -12.36 -7.46 -24.32
C ASP A 266 -11.79 -8.04 -23.02
N LEU A 267 -12.26 -7.56 -21.87
CA LEU A 267 -11.92 -8.11 -20.55
C LEU A 267 -12.26 -9.60 -20.44
N LEU A 268 -13.45 -10.03 -20.94
CA LEU A 268 -13.81 -11.45 -20.93
C LEU A 268 -12.83 -12.28 -21.78
N THR A 269 -12.43 -11.77 -22.93
CA THR A 269 -11.45 -12.41 -23.83
C THR A 269 -10.09 -12.52 -23.15
N ASP A 270 -9.64 -11.45 -22.48
CA ASP A 270 -8.38 -11.43 -21.76
C ASP A 270 -8.36 -12.42 -20.58
N LEU A 271 -9.45 -12.51 -19.83
CA LEU A 271 -9.61 -13.50 -18.76
C LEU A 271 -9.65 -14.96 -19.26
N GLN A 272 -10.07 -15.20 -20.48
CA GLN A 272 -10.19 -16.54 -21.06
C GLN A 272 -8.96 -16.99 -21.86
N SER A 273 -8.25 -16.05 -22.48
CA SER A 273 -7.18 -16.35 -23.45
C SER A 273 -5.79 -15.86 -23.04
N ARG A 274 -5.70 -14.94 -22.10
CA ARG A 274 -4.44 -14.39 -21.60
C ARG A 274 -4.21 -14.78 -20.15
N ASN A 275 -3.00 -14.60 -19.64
CA ASN A 275 -2.66 -14.84 -18.23
C ASN A 275 -3.18 -13.69 -17.33
N GLU A 276 -4.39 -13.16 -17.63
CA GLU A 276 -5.06 -12.15 -16.83
C GLU A 276 -5.94 -12.80 -15.76
N ARG A 277 -5.90 -12.23 -14.55
CA ARG A 277 -6.75 -12.58 -13.42
C ARG A 277 -7.41 -11.34 -12.86
N MET A 278 -8.40 -11.53 -12.00
CA MET A 278 -9.03 -10.43 -11.27
C MET A 278 -8.67 -10.48 -9.79
N PHE A 279 -8.47 -9.30 -9.23
CA PHE A 279 -8.14 -9.10 -7.83
C PHE A 279 -9.04 -8.02 -7.24
N ASN A 280 -9.42 -8.18 -5.98
CA ASN A 280 -9.96 -7.09 -5.17
C ASN A 280 -8.82 -6.41 -4.45
N MET A 281 -8.78 -5.10 -4.50
CA MET A 281 -7.78 -4.27 -3.85
C MET A 281 -8.42 -3.20 -2.97
N THR A 282 -7.95 -3.11 -1.72
CA THR A 282 -8.16 -1.95 -0.84
C THR A 282 -6.88 -1.16 -0.79
N PHE A 283 -6.93 0.13 -1.10
CA PHE A 283 -5.76 1.02 -1.06
C PHE A 283 -5.95 2.07 0.04
N LEU A 284 -5.08 2.04 1.04
CA LEU A 284 -5.12 2.93 2.19
C LEU A 284 -3.86 3.79 2.24
N VAL A 285 -4.02 5.01 2.74
CA VAL A 285 -2.92 5.94 3.00
C VAL A 285 -3.06 6.44 4.44
N LEU A 286 -2.08 6.11 5.25
CA LEU A 286 -1.94 6.56 6.63
C LEU A 286 -0.96 7.72 6.69
N HIS A 287 -1.36 8.82 7.31
CA HIS A 287 -0.48 9.94 7.63
C HIS A 287 -0.37 10.09 9.15
N THR A 288 0.82 10.45 9.61
CA THR A 288 1.04 10.86 11.01
C THR A 288 1.82 12.17 11.08
N ALA A 289 1.46 13.06 12.02
CA ALA A 289 2.09 14.35 12.17
C ALA A 289 2.13 14.81 13.64
N GLU A 290 3.02 15.75 13.95
CA GLU A 290 3.16 16.33 15.30
C GLU A 290 1.97 17.20 15.70
N THR A 291 1.41 17.89 14.74
CA THR A 291 0.29 18.80 14.95
C THR A 291 -0.85 18.49 13.98
N ARG A 292 -2.06 18.86 14.37
CA ARG A 292 -3.24 18.74 13.50
C ARG A 292 -3.06 19.51 12.20
N GLN A 293 -2.47 20.70 12.26
CA GLN A 293 -2.23 21.53 11.07
C GLN A 293 -1.28 20.84 10.09
N LYS A 294 -0.17 20.27 10.57
CA LYS A 294 0.76 19.49 9.71
C LYS A 294 0.08 18.26 9.10
N LEU A 295 -0.80 17.60 9.87
CA LEU A 295 -1.58 16.46 9.36
C LEU A 295 -2.52 16.90 8.22
N GLU A 296 -3.24 18.02 8.39
CA GLU A 296 -4.15 18.55 7.35
C GLU A 296 -3.38 18.88 6.06
N ILE A 297 -2.19 19.48 6.18
CA ILE A 297 -1.32 19.80 5.04
C ILE A 297 -0.89 18.50 4.33
N ALA A 298 -0.38 17.51 5.05
CA ALA A 298 0.08 16.24 4.48
C ALA A 298 -1.05 15.50 3.75
N VAL A 299 -2.23 15.41 4.36
CA VAL A 299 -3.39 14.76 3.72
C VAL A 299 -3.87 15.53 2.48
N SER A 300 -3.84 16.86 2.52
CA SER A 300 -4.20 17.69 1.36
C SER A 300 -3.21 17.54 0.21
N GLN A 301 -1.91 17.46 0.49
CA GLN A 301 -0.88 17.20 -0.52
C GLN A 301 -1.08 15.84 -1.17
N ALA A 302 -1.29 14.79 -0.38
CA ALA A 302 -1.58 13.45 -0.90
C ALA A 302 -2.87 13.41 -1.73
N ALA A 303 -3.91 14.16 -1.34
CA ALA A 303 -5.13 14.29 -2.13
C ALA A 303 -4.88 14.97 -3.47
N SER A 304 -4.00 15.98 -3.52
CA SER A 304 -3.59 16.64 -4.77
C SER A 304 -2.81 15.68 -5.68
N VAL A 305 -1.93 14.85 -5.12
CA VAL A 305 -1.25 13.79 -5.88
C VAL A 305 -2.28 12.83 -6.49
N ALA A 306 -3.25 12.35 -5.70
CA ALA A 306 -4.30 11.47 -6.21
C ALA A 306 -5.09 12.10 -7.38
N GLN A 307 -5.45 13.38 -7.26
CA GLN A 307 -6.17 14.11 -8.31
C GLN A 307 -5.40 14.19 -9.63
N THR A 308 -4.07 14.30 -9.59
CA THR A 308 -3.23 14.30 -10.80
C THR A 308 -3.41 13.01 -11.62
N TYR A 309 -3.79 11.92 -10.96
CA TYR A 309 -4.03 10.60 -11.57
C TYR A 309 -5.51 10.26 -11.73
N ASN A 310 -6.41 11.25 -11.73
CA ASN A 310 -7.85 11.03 -11.76
C ASN A 310 -8.32 10.05 -10.66
N CYS A 311 -7.73 10.16 -9.49
CA CYS A 311 -8.12 9.42 -8.30
C CYS A 311 -8.61 10.38 -7.22
N LEU A 312 -9.42 9.88 -6.31
CA LEU A 312 -9.90 10.62 -5.17
C LEU A 312 -9.37 9.98 -3.88
N LEU A 313 -8.64 10.74 -3.08
CA LEU A 313 -8.20 10.31 -1.76
C LEU A 313 -9.16 10.86 -0.71
N THR A 314 -9.95 9.98 -0.09
CA THR A 314 -11.00 10.33 0.86
C THR A 314 -10.67 9.77 2.23
N ARG A 315 -10.76 10.60 3.29
CA ARG A 315 -10.58 10.11 4.66
C ARG A 315 -11.70 9.16 5.05
N LEU A 316 -11.34 8.16 5.85
CA LEU A 316 -12.31 7.28 6.47
C LEU A 316 -13.09 8.05 7.55
N ASP A 317 -14.42 8.05 7.44
CA ASP A 317 -15.30 8.64 8.44
C ASP A 317 -15.75 7.56 9.43
N PHE A 318 -15.57 7.79 10.74
CA PHE A 318 -15.91 6.87 11.84
C PHE A 318 -15.20 5.50 11.79
N GLN A 319 -14.22 5.30 10.90
CA GLN A 319 -13.48 4.05 10.70
C GLN A 319 -11.97 4.23 10.85
N GLN A 320 -11.54 5.23 11.61
CA GLN A 320 -10.11 5.53 11.76
C GLN A 320 -9.35 4.43 12.52
N GLU A 321 -9.98 3.79 13.50
CA GLU A 321 -9.41 2.63 14.20
C GLU A 321 -9.24 1.44 13.25
N ASP A 322 -10.29 1.07 12.51
CA ASP A 322 -10.22 -0.01 11.52
C ASP A 322 -9.24 0.31 10.40
N GLY A 323 -9.16 1.58 10.00
CA GLY A 323 -8.18 2.09 9.05
C GLY A 323 -6.75 1.92 9.53
N LEU A 324 -6.44 2.34 10.76
CA LEU A 324 -5.13 2.14 11.36
C LEU A 324 -4.78 0.66 11.43
N MET A 325 -5.67 -0.18 11.96
CA MET A 325 -5.43 -1.63 12.07
C MET A 325 -5.22 -2.28 10.71
N SER A 326 -5.92 -1.82 9.67
CA SER A 326 -5.72 -2.30 8.30
C SER A 326 -4.45 -1.76 7.65
N SER A 327 -3.93 -0.62 8.11
CA SER A 327 -2.67 -0.07 7.60
C SER A 327 -1.45 -0.81 8.15
N LEU A 328 -1.53 -1.42 9.34
CA LEU A 328 -0.43 -2.19 9.92
C LEU A 328 -0.08 -3.41 9.06
N PRO A 329 1.22 -3.78 8.90
CA PRO A 329 1.64 -4.92 8.08
C PRO A 329 1.35 -6.26 8.77
N LEU A 330 0.07 -6.48 9.10
CA LEU A 330 -0.44 -7.68 9.77
C LEU A 330 -1.24 -8.59 8.83
N GLY A 331 -1.51 -8.13 7.59
CA GLY A 331 -2.36 -8.83 6.63
C GLY A 331 -3.85 -8.81 6.98
N LEU A 332 -4.25 -7.93 7.92
CA LEU A 332 -5.63 -7.80 8.37
C LEU A 332 -6.28 -6.59 7.68
N ASN A 333 -7.31 -6.83 6.87
CA ASN A 333 -8.12 -5.77 6.26
C ASN A 333 -9.50 -5.72 6.93
N ARG A 334 -9.81 -4.64 7.63
CA ARG A 334 -11.12 -4.36 8.23
C ARG A 334 -11.96 -3.40 7.38
N ILE A 335 -11.33 -2.78 6.37
CA ILE A 335 -11.99 -1.82 5.47
C ILE A 335 -12.59 -2.58 4.29
N LYS A 336 -13.91 -2.44 4.10
CA LYS A 336 -14.67 -3.11 3.02
C LYS A 336 -14.80 -2.26 1.75
N ILE A 337 -13.88 -1.34 1.52
CA ILE A 337 -13.84 -0.52 0.32
C ILE A 337 -12.85 -1.17 -0.64
N GLU A 338 -13.36 -1.87 -1.63
CA GLU A 338 -12.57 -2.65 -2.58
C GLU A 338 -12.77 -2.17 -4.01
N ARG A 339 -11.72 -2.23 -4.80
CA ARG A 339 -11.76 -2.06 -6.25
C ARG A 339 -11.29 -3.33 -6.93
N SER A 340 -12.10 -3.87 -7.84
CA SER A 340 -11.69 -4.99 -8.68
C SER A 340 -10.79 -4.48 -9.81
N LEU A 341 -9.63 -5.11 -9.97
CA LEU A 341 -8.61 -4.79 -10.97
C LEU A 341 -8.17 -6.07 -11.67
N THR A 342 -7.72 -5.95 -12.91
CA THR A 342 -7.01 -7.02 -13.61
C THR A 342 -5.57 -7.13 -13.14
N THR A 343 -4.87 -8.20 -13.49
CA THR A 343 -3.44 -8.37 -13.17
C THR A 343 -2.63 -7.19 -13.69
N SER A 344 -2.81 -6.80 -14.94
CA SER A 344 -2.09 -5.68 -15.55
C SER A 344 -2.41 -4.35 -14.88
N ALA A 345 -3.67 -4.07 -14.56
CA ALA A 345 -4.06 -2.86 -13.84
C ALA A 345 -3.50 -2.81 -12.41
N LEU A 346 -3.42 -3.96 -11.73
CA LEU A 346 -2.80 -4.07 -10.42
C LEU A 346 -1.29 -3.87 -10.47
N ALA A 347 -0.62 -4.45 -11.48
CA ALA A 347 0.83 -4.37 -11.64
C ALA A 347 1.34 -2.95 -11.98
N VAL A 348 0.46 -2.04 -12.40
CA VAL A 348 0.81 -0.61 -12.55
C VAL A 348 1.23 0.03 -11.22
N PHE A 349 0.73 -0.47 -10.08
CA PHE A 349 1.19 -0.06 -8.76
C PHE A 349 2.56 -0.67 -8.44
N VAL A 350 3.59 -0.23 -9.16
CA VAL A 350 4.97 -0.73 -9.03
C VAL A 350 5.57 -0.29 -7.70
N PRO A 351 5.85 -1.21 -6.75
CA PRO A 351 6.36 -0.85 -5.44
C PRO A 351 7.86 -0.54 -5.43
N PHE A 352 8.54 -0.69 -6.56
CA PHE A 352 9.98 -0.47 -6.71
C PHE A 352 10.31 1.01 -6.89
N VAL A 353 9.90 1.81 -5.92
CA VAL A 353 10.28 3.20 -5.81
C VAL A 353 11.70 3.24 -5.27
N THR A 354 12.65 3.57 -6.09
CA THR A 354 14.04 3.81 -5.65
C THR A 354 14.23 5.29 -5.39
N GLN A 355 15.13 5.57 -4.46
CA GLN A 355 15.67 6.90 -4.28
C GLN A 355 16.51 7.32 -5.46
#